data_5001065ecdf210c3f786666252c9e4f3
#
_entry.id   5001065ecdf210c3f786666252c9e4f3
#
_cell.length_a   1.000
_cell.length_b   1.000
_cell.length_c   1.000
_cell.angle_alpha   90.00
_cell.angle_beta   90.00
_cell.angle_gamma   90.00
#
_symmetry.space_group_name_H-M   'P 1'
#
loop_
_entity.id
_entity.type
_entity.pdbx_description
1 polymer ?
#
loop_
_entity_poly.entity_id
_entity_poly.type
_entity_poly.pdbx_seq_one_letter_code
_entity_poly.pdbx_strand_id
1 'polypeptide(L)'
;MKRAIILFWKGLTGIISATAEWFTVILGMKDESKYGKFIRRVVGGCFAFIMFVFACAGGNALYEFVYKKVNAAKYLDDSYYDSQYLSRNATYYSRSYETDGYVETRDGKKTVKGIHWISKPLGDDSLVCYSNGDARGYFNMLTGEIAIKPQYKHAWVFSDGLASVDDNGKIKFIDAKGNVVIDLNIPYITGAEGYVFHNGHCVIHNNKRDKFGLIDKKGNWMLKAEYDAISPKDSFFVVSKGGMQSVLTENLKPILPFMEADLWISGNSITATMKDHTLRKYNLQGELIDDFLISNVDRLLYDTDEIRYTCLLYTSPSPRDGAT
;
A
#
# COMPACT_ATOMS: atom_id res chain seq x y z
N MET A 1 -0.68 8.52 58.59
CA MET A 1 -1.55 8.57 57.42
C MET A 1 -2.93 9.22 57.67
N LYS A 2 -3.79 8.76 58.59
CA LYS A 2 -5.11 9.39 58.87
C LYS A 2 -5.07 10.88 59.22
N ARG A 3 -4.13 11.37 60.07
CA ARG A 3 -3.99 12.80 60.42
C ARG A 3 -3.60 13.68 59.21
N ALA A 4 -2.75 13.23 58.31
CA ALA A 4 -2.38 13.97 57.12
C ALA A 4 -3.57 14.08 56.12
N ILE A 5 -4.37 13.04 55.98
CA ILE A 5 -5.56 13.06 55.17
C ILE A 5 -6.61 14.05 55.74
N ILE A 6 -6.82 14.06 57.06
CA ILE A 6 -7.76 14.98 57.71
C ILE A 6 -7.27 16.46 57.57
N LEU A 7 -5.98 16.74 57.69
CA LEU A 7 -5.42 18.05 57.48
C LEU A 7 -5.54 18.50 56.02
N PHE A 8 -5.31 17.61 55.09
CA PHE A 8 -5.48 17.86 53.64
C PHE A 8 -6.92 18.21 53.32
N TRP A 9 -7.91 17.43 53.83
CA TRP A 9 -9.31 17.70 53.63
C TRP A 9 -9.77 19.02 54.31
N LYS A 10 -9.29 19.34 55.50
CA LYS A 10 -9.56 20.65 56.14
C LYS A 10 -8.97 21.81 55.38
N GLY A 11 -7.76 21.68 54.84
CA GLY A 11 -7.18 22.69 53.99
C GLY A 11 -7.96 22.91 52.71
N LEU A 12 -8.32 21.81 52.04
CA LEU A 12 -9.09 21.83 50.79
C LEU A 12 -10.47 22.44 50.98
N THR A 13 -11.22 22.06 52.05
CA THR A 13 -12.51 22.65 52.35
C THR A 13 -12.42 24.13 52.75
N GLY A 14 -11.34 24.54 53.42
CA GLY A 14 -11.06 25.96 53.73
C GLY A 14 -10.83 26.79 52.47
N ILE A 15 -10.03 26.31 51.54
CA ILE A 15 -9.76 27.01 50.26
C ILE A 15 -11.05 27.09 49.43
N ILE A 16 -11.81 26.00 49.34
CA ILE A 16 -13.08 25.99 48.61
C ILE A 16 -14.11 26.96 49.20
N SER A 17 -14.20 27.02 50.54
CA SER A 17 -15.08 27.99 51.24
C SER A 17 -14.65 29.44 50.99
N ALA A 18 -13.37 29.75 51.11
CA ALA A 18 -12.86 31.10 50.89
C ALA A 18 -13.02 31.58 49.42
N THR A 19 -12.80 30.68 48.44
CA THR A 19 -13.04 31.00 47.02
C THR A 19 -14.51 31.14 46.70
N ALA A 20 -15.36 30.35 47.30
CA ALA A 20 -16.83 30.47 47.17
C ALA A 20 -17.35 31.80 47.77
N GLU A 21 -16.85 32.21 48.94
CA GLU A 21 -17.20 33.51 49.55
C GLU A 21 -16.72 34.66 48.65
N TRP A 22 -15.50 34.61 48.19
CA TRP A 22 -14.93 35.63 47.28
C TRP A 22 -15.76 35.77 45.97
N PHE A 23 -16.15 34.66 45.37
CA PHE A 23 -16.99 34.64 44.17
C PHE A 23 -18.40 35.20 44.39
N THR A 24 -19.02 34.90 45.54
CA THR A 24 -20.31 35.46 45.90
C THR A 24 -20.27 36.95 46.20
N VAL A 25 -19.17 37.47 46.71
CA VAL A 25 -18.92 38.92 46.90
C VAL A 25 -18.78 39.62 45.53
N ILE A 26 -18.09 39.06 44.61
CA ILE A 26 -17.96 39.60 43.24
C ILE A 26 -19.30 39.66 42.53
N LEU A 27 -20.15 38.64 42.69
CA LEU A 27 -21.50 38.63 42.16
C LEU A 27 -22.49 39.55 42.88
N GLY A 28 -22.05 40.35 43.84
CA GLY A 28 -22.88 41.31 44.57
C GLY A 28 -23.89 40.71 45.54
N MET A 29 -23.73 39.43 45.91
CA MET A 29 -24.61 38.72 46.82
C MET A 29 -24.31 39.03 48.29
N LYS A 30 -24.64 40.24 48.76
CA LYS A 30 -24.39 40.69 50.14
C LYS A 30 -25.59 40.49 51.07
N ASP A 31 -26.67 39.86 50.63
CA ASP A 31 -27.88 39.68 51.43
C ASP A 31 -27.64 38.71 52.57
N GLU A 32 -27.80 39.18 53.83
CA GLU A 32 -27.66 38.38 55.04
C GLU A 32 -28.97 37.65 55.46
N SER A 33 -30.00 37.78 54.67
CA SER A 33 -31.25 37.03 54.89
C SER A 33 -31.03 35.52 54.87
N LYS A 34 -31.97 34.79 55.48
CA LYS A 34 -31.94 33.30 55.40
C LYS A 34 -31.89 32.80 53.99
N TYR A 35 -32.50 33.50 53.04
CA TYR A 35 -32.55 33.14 51.61
C TYR A 35 -31.21 33.45 50.94
N GLY A 36 -30.60 34.60 51.23
CA GLY A 36 -29.26 34.93 50.70
C GLY A 36 -28.18 33.95 51.16
N LYS A 37 -28.22 33.52 52.44
CA LYS A 37 -27.35 32.47 52.97
C LYS A 37 -27.54 31.11 52.28
N PHE A 38 -28.77 30.75 51.94
CA PHE A 38 -29.05 29.52 51.21
C PHE A 38 -28.48 29.56 49.77
N ILE A 39 -28.73 30.65 49.04
CA ILE A 39 -28.20 30.83 47.67
C ILE A 39 -26.68 30.81 47.68
N ARG A 40 -26.01 31.48 48.61
CA ARG A 40 -24.52 31.44 48.74
C ARG A 40 -24.00 30.00 48.92
N ARG A 41 -24.68 29.16 49.73
CA ARG A 41 -24.30 27.76 49.92
C ARG A 41 -24.47 26.93 48.64
N VAL A 42 -25.55 27.17 47.91
CA VAL A 42 -25.83 26.44 46.62
C VAL A 42 -24.78 26.86 45.57
N VAL A 43 -24.53 28.17 45.38
CA VAL A 43 -23.55 28.69 44.41
C VAL A 43 -22.14 28.24 44.78
N GLY A 44 -21.78 28.30 46.06
CA GLY A 44 -20.47 27.82 46.54
C GLY A 44 -20.29 26.32 46.34
N GLY A 45 -21.35 25.55 46.56
CA GLY A 45 -21.34 24.10 46.28
C GLY A 45 -21.16 23.76 44.79
N CYS A 46 -21.87 24.45 43.91
CA CYS A 46 -21.71 24.30 42.47
C CYS A 46 -20.28 24.68 42.01
N PHE A 47 -19.75 25.80 42.54
CA PHE A 47 -18.37 26.20 42.21
C PHE A 47 -17.35 25.18 42.72
N ALA A 48 -17.50 24.68 43.92
CA ALA A 48 -16.66 23.64 44.49
C ALA A 48 -16.69 22.34 43.65
N PHE A 49 -17.86 21.96 43.17
CA PHE A 49 -18.01 20.81 42.31
C PHE A 49 -17.33 21.00 40.97
N ILE A 50 -17.49 22.16 40.35
CA ILE A 50 -16.80 22.51 39.08
C ILE A 50 -15.28 22.46 39.28
N MET A 51 -14.75 23.07 40.33
CA MET A 51 -13.31 23.03 40.65
C MET A 51 -12.82 21.61 40.89
N PHE A 52 -13.63 20.76 41.54
CA PHE A 52 -13.28 19.36 41.73
C PHE A 52 -13.21 18.60 40.41
N VAL A 53 -14.14 18.83 39.47
CA VAL A 53 -14.12 18.21 38.15
C VAL A 53 -12.85 18.65 37.36
N PHE A 54 -12.51 19.94 37.39
CA PHE A 54 -11.29 20.44 36.77
C PHE A 54 -10.02 19.86 37.42
N ALA A 55 -9.98 19.71 38.71
CA ALA A 55 -8.86 19.10 39.43
C ALA A 55 -8.70 17.59 39.04
N CYS A 56 -9.81 16.87 38.94
CA CYS A 56 -9.79 15.47 38.47
C CYS A 56 -9.33 15.36 37.00
N ALA A 57 -9.85 16.21 36.12
CA ALA A 57 -9.46 16.23 34.71
C ALA A 57 -7.98 16.60 34.54
N GLY A 58 -7.50 17.64 35.25
CA GLY A 58 -6.09 18.02 35.24
C GLY A 58 -5.17 16.95 35.83
N GLY A 59 -5.61 16.31 36.91
CA GLY A 59 -4.89 15.19 37.52
C GLY A 59 -4.76 13.99 36.57
N ASN A 60 -5.82 13.66 35.86
CA ASN A 60 -5.79 12.59 34.86
C ASN A 60 -4.87 12.94 33.68
N ALA A 61 -4.96 14.17 33.17
CA ALA A 61 -4.07 14.63 32.10
C ALA A 61 -2.58 14.62 32.50
N LEU A 62 -2.29 15.04 33.74
CA LEU A 62 -0.94 14.97 34.29
C LEU A 62 -0.47 13.52 34.46
N TYR A 63 -1.33 12.66 34.97
CA TYR A 63 -1.04 11.22 35.09
C TYR A 63 -0.71 10.60 33.74
N GLU A 64 -1.55 10.83 32.71
CA GLU A 64 -1.29 10.32 31.37
C GLU A 64 0.02 10.87 30.77
N PHE A 65 0.27 12.17 30.95
CA PHE A 65 1.50 12.79 30.47
C PHE A 65 2.74 12.17 31.12
N VAL A 66 2.73 12.02 32.44
CA VAL A 66 3.86 11.41 33.18
C VAL A 66 3.99 9.94 32.83
N TYR A 67 2.86 9.20 32.77
CA TYR A 67 2.85 7.78 32.44
C TYR A 67 3.40 7.54 31.04
N LYS A 68 2.95 8.31 30.03
CA LYS A 68 3.45 8.23 28.65
C LYS A 68 4.94 8.57 28.59
N LYS A 69 5.40 9.58 29.32
CA LYS A 69 6.81 10.00 29.32
C LYS A 69 7.72 8.99 30.02
N VAL A 70 7.29 8.41 31.14
CA VAL A 70 8.07 7.42 31.90
C VAL A 70 8.08 6.06 31.18
N ASN A 71 6.99 5.70 30.49
CA ASN A 71 6.87 4.42 29.78
C ASN A 71 7.14 4.56 28.28
N ALA A 72 7.51 5.75 27.77
CA ALA A 72 7.75 5.96 26.35
C ALA A 72 8.74 4.96 25.76
N ALA A 73 9.83 4.67 26.47
CA ALA A 73 10.80 3.67 26.05
C ALA A 73 10.19 2.25 25.97
N LYS A 74 9.30 1.91 26.91
CA LYS A 74 8.64 0.59 26.95
C LYS A 74 7.58 0.43 25.84
N TYR A 75 6.91 1.53 25.48
CA TYR A 75 5.96 1.53 24.35
C TYR A 75 6.66 1.57 23.00
N LEU A 76 7.88 2.11 22.94
CA LEU A 76 8.66 2.18 21.70
C LEU A 76 9.39 0.88 21.38
N ASP A 77 9.59 -0.03 22.34
CA ASP A 77 10.51 -1.15 22.15
C ASP A 77 9.88 -2.41 21.56
N ASP A 78 8.65 -2.81 21.84
CA ASP A 78 8.15 -4.10 21.36
C ASP A 78 6.69 -4.17 20.90
N SER A 79 5.80 -3.27 21.27
CA SER A 79 4.37 -3.46 21.07
C SER A 79 3.77 -2.80 19.83
N TYR A 80 4.56 -2.05 19.04
CA TYR A 80 4.11 -1.30 17.87
C TYR A 80 4.77 -1.71 16.55
N TYR A 81 5.59 -2.76 16.55
CA TYR A 81 6.13 -3.31 15.32
C TYR A 81 5.18 -4.35 14.74
N ASP A 82 4.78 -4.11 13.49
CA ASP A 82 4.18 -5.15 12.66
C ASP A 82 5.26 -6.12 12.25
N SER A 83 4.97 -7.41 12.36
CA SER A 83 5.91 -8.47 11.98
C SER A 83 5.47 -9.13 10.68
N GLN A 84 6.37 -9.22 9.72
CA GLN A 84 6.17 -9.95 8.49
C GLN A 84 7.13 -11.14 8.43
N TYR A 85 6.58 -12.34 8.46
CA TYR A 85 7.34 -13.56 8.27
C TYR A 85 7.90 -13.62 6.84
N LEU A 86 9.22 -13.73 6.72
CA LEU A 86 9.91 -13.84 5.45
C LEU A 86 10.29 -15.30 5.16
N SER A 87 10.89 -15.97 6.13
CA SER A 87 11.30 -17.35 6.05
C SER A 87 11.41 -17.96 7.46
N ARG A 88 11.76 -19.27 7.53
CA ARG A 88 12.01 -19.95 8.80
C ARG A 88 13.10 -19.28 9.65
N ASN A 89 14.02 -18.54 9.04
CA ASN A 89 15.19 -17.97 9.71
C ASN A 89 15.15 -16.44 9.82
N ALA A 90 14.20 -15.76 9.19
CA ALA A 90 14.15 -14.30 9.16
C ALA A 90 12.73 -13.75 9.23
N THR A 91 12.55 -12.72 10.06
CA THR A 91 11.31 -11.96 10.21
C THR A 91 11.63 -10.48 10.03
N TYR A 92 10.83 -9.79 9.27
CA TYR A 92 10.89 -8.34 9.11
C TYR A 92 9.94 -7.68 10.10
N TYR A 93 10.45 -6.67 10.79
CA TYR A 93 9.69 -5.84 11.72
C TYR A 93 9.65 -4.41 11.21
N SER A 94 8.47 -3.82 11.19
CA SER A 94 8.25 -2.43 10.78
C SER A 94 7.19 -1.76 11.62
N ARG A 95 7.23 -0.42 11.66
CA ARG A 95 6.17 0.41 12.23
C ARG A 95 5.56 1.26 11.13
N SER A 96 4.24 1.43 11.17
CA SER A 96 3.56 2.33 10.23
C SER A 96 4.14 3.74 10.32
N TYR A 97 4.50 4.30 9.18
CA TYR A 97 5.04 5.66 9.02
C TYR A 97 6.43 5.90 9.65
N GLU A 98 7.08 4.88 10.17
CA GLU A 98 8.44 4.97 10.71
C GLU A 98 9.46 4.38 9.76
N THR A 99 10.72 4.80 9.92
CA THR A 99 11.81 4.47 9.02
C THR A 99 12.88 3.61 9.70
N ASP A 100 12.50 2.92 10.77
CA ASP A 100 13.39 2.16 11.65
C ASP A 100 13.18 0.64 11.58
N GLY A 101 12.57 0.16 10.49
CA GLY A 101 12.37 -1.26 10.26
C GLY A 101 13.69 -2.05 10.33
N TYR A 102 13.58 -3.31 10.72
CA TYR A 102 14.73 -4.21 10.81
C TYR A 102 14.36 -5.66 10.49
N VAL A 103 15.37 -6.44 10.13
CA VAL A 103 15.26 -7.89 9.99
C VAL A 103 15.89 -8.54 11.19
N GLU A 104 15.17 -9.48 11.80
CA GLU A 104 15.64 -10.31 12.90
C GLU A 104 15.73 -11.76 12.45
N THR A 105 16.86 -12.37 12.74
CA THR A 105 17.10 -13.78 12.49
C THR A 105 16.56 -14.63 13.64
N ARG A 106 16.38 -15.93 13.41
CA ARG A 106 15.82 -16.86 14.38
C ARG A 106 16.55 -16.90 15.74
N ASP A 107 17.83 -16.56 15.76
CA ASP A 107 18.66 -16.46 16.97
C ASP A 107 18.51 -15.09 17.68
N GLY A 108 17.59 -14.24 17.26
CA GLY A 108 17.31 -12.92 17.85
C GLY A 108 18.28 -11.82 17.42
N LYS A 109 19.11 -12.06 16.41
CA LYS A 109 20.07 -11.07 15.91
C LYS A 109 19.40 -10.12 14.89
N LYS A 110 19.45 -8.81 15.14
CA LYS A 110 19.04 -7.78 14.20
C LYS A 110 20.14 -7.53 13.17
N THR A 111 19.93 -7.99 11.94
CA THR A 111 20.94 -8.02 10.87
C THR A 111 20.87 -6.85 9.92
N VAL A 112 19.67 -6.48 9.46
CA VAL A 112 19.42 -5.32 8.60
C VAL A 112 18.63 -4.30 9.40
N LYS A 113 19.06 -3.04 9.42
CA LYS A 113 18.44 -1.99 10.23
C LYS A 113 18.19 -0.73 9.40
N GLY A 114 17.28 0.13 9.87
CA GLY A 114 16.95 1.39 9.20
C GLY A 114 16.21 1.14 7.89
N ILE A 115 15.33 0.17 7.86
CA ILE A 115 14.56 -0.17 6.67
C ILE A 115 13.32 0.72 6.61
N HIS A 116 13.16 1.45 5.52
CA HIS A 116 11.97 2.25 5.24
C HIS A 116 10.85 1.41 4.62
N TRP A 117 11.20 0.52 3.71
CA TRP A 117 10.27 -0.43 3.08
C TRP A 117 11.02 -1.61 2.48
N ILE A 118 10.28 -2.67 2.24
CA ILE A 118 10.75 -3.86 1.53
C ILE A 118 9.82 -4.21 0.37
N SER A 119 10.37 -4.90 -0.63
CA SER A 119 9.60 -5.54 -1.70
C SER A 119 10.13 -6.94 -1.92
N LYS A 120 9.25 -7.93 -1.76
CA LYS A 120 9.64 -9.36 -1.89
C LYS A 120 9.96 -9.69 -3.34
N PRO A 121 10.88 -10.64 -3.58
CA PRO A 121 11.15 -11.16 -4.92
C PRO A 121 9.95 -11.93 -5.47
N LEU A 122 9.95 -12.16 -6.75
CA LEU A 122 8.98 -13.00 -7.43
C LEU A 122 9.55 -14.41 -7.67
N GLY A 123 8.66 -15.39 -7.80
CA GLY A 123 9.03 -16.78 -8.03
C GLY A 123 9.89 -17.36 -6.89
N ASP A 124 10.95 -18.08 -7.24
CA ASP A 124 11.84 -18.78 -6.31
C ASP A 124 13.03 -17.95 -5.85
N ASP A 125 13.09 -16.67 -6.21
CA ASP A 125 14.17 -15.79 -5.79
C ASP A 125 14.10 -15.48 -4.29
N SER A 126 15.25 -15.28 -3.67
CA SER A 126 15.37 -15.09 -2.21
C SER A 126 15.83 -13.69 -1.80
N LEU A 127 16.16 -12.82 -2.73
CA LEU A 127 16.67 -11.49 -2.45
C LEU A 127 15.56 -10.45 -2.41
N VAL A 128 15.28 -9.97 -1.21
CA VAL A 128 14.30 -8.91 -0.93
C VAL A 128 14.94 -7.56 -1.20
N CYS A 129 14.30 -6.75 -2.03
CA CYS A 129 14.68 -5.36 -2.22
C CYS A 129 14.28 -4.54 -0.99
N TYR A 130 15.17 -3.68 -0.50
CA TYR A 130 14.87 -2.76 0.59
C TYR A 130 15.44 -1.37 0.37
N SER A 131 14.84 -0.38 1.01
CA SER A 131 15.33 0.99 1.03
C SER A 131 15.69 1.41 2.44
N ASN A 132 16.78 2.16 2.58
CA ASN A 132 17.16 2.86 3.81
C ASN A 132 16.82 4.37 3.78
N GLY A 133 16.01 4.78 2.77
CA GLY A 133 15.65 6.18 2.53
C GLY A 133 16.50 6.84 1.45
N ASP A 134 17.81 6.65 1.48
CA ASP A 134 18.74 7.27 0.54
C ASP A 134 18.99 6.40 -0.69
N ALA A 135 19.10 5.09 -0.49
CA ALA A 135 19.42 4.12 -1.52
C ALA A 135 18.69 2.80 -1.31
N ARG A 136 18.72 1.97 -2.34
CA ARG A 136 18.14 0.63 -2.34
C ARG A 136 19.24 -0.42 -2.43
N GLY A 137 19.01 -1.53 -1.74
CA GLY A 137 19.87 -2.71 -1.71
C GLY A 137 19.05 -3.98 -1.57
N TYR A 138 19.71 -5.09 -1.30
CA TYR A 138 19.06 -6.38 -1.18
C TYR A 138 19.58 -7.16 0.01
N PHE A 139 18.70 -7.83 0.70
CA PHE A 139 19.04 -8.83 1.71
C PHE A 139 18.41 -10.18 1.37
N ASN A 140 19.04 -11.25 1.82
CA ASN A 140 18.53 -12.59 1.58
C ASN A 140 17.48 -12.94 2.64
N MET A 141 16.23 -13.21 2.24
CA MET A 141 15.15 -13.55 3.16
C MET A 141 15.32 -14.92 3.84
N LEU A 142 16.18 -15.80 3.31
CA LEU A 142 16.43 -17.12 3.90
C LEU A 142 17.45 -17.05 5.04
N THR A 143 18.41 -16.13 4.97
CA THR A 143 19.48 -15.96 5.97
C THR A 143 19.29 -14.73 6.84
N GLY A 144 18.52 -13.73 6.37
CA GLY A 144 18.38 -12.43 7.01
C GLY A 144 19.61 -11.51 6.83
N GLU A 145 20.58 -11.87 6.00
CA GLU A 145 21.83 -11.11 5.83
C GLU A 145 21.78 -10.21 4.59
N ILE A 146 22.52 -9.09 4.66
CA ILE A 146 22.66 -8.18 3.51
C ILE A 146 23.45 -8.90 2.41
N ALA A 147 22.84 -9.05 1.24
CA ALA A 147 23.48 -9.60 0.06
C ALA A 147 24.12 -8.49 -0.79
N ILE A 148 23.39 -7.39 -1.02
CA ILE A 148 23.88 -6.23 -1.77
C ILE A 148 23.58 -4.99 -0.93
N LYS A 149 24.62 -4.25 -0.55
CA LYS A 149 24.48 -3.01 0.24
C LYS A 149 23.67 -1.98 -0.54
N PRO A 150 22.91 -1.09 0.17
CA PRO A 150 22.22 0.01 -0.48
C PRO A 150 23.19 0.91 -1.26
N GLN A 151 23.04 0.96 -2.57
CA GLN A 151 23.87 1.75 -3.47
C GLN A 151 23.14 2.26 -4.71
N TYR A 152 21.94 1.74 -5.00
CA TYR A 152 21.17 2.13 -6.17
C TYR A 152 20.13 3.18 -5.79
N LYS A 153 20.00 4.23 -6.58
CA LYS A 153 18.95 5.24 -6.40
C LYS A 153 17.57 4.61 -6.60
N HIS A 154 17.44 3.77 -7.60
CA HIS A 154 16.26 2.95 -7.86
C HIS A 154 16.71 1.50 -8.10
N ALA A 155 15.99 0.57 -7.55
CA ALA A 155 16.21 -0.86 -7.73
C ALA A 155 14.86 -1.56 -7.58
N TRP A 156 14.69 -2.70 -8.23
CA TRP A 156 13.43 -3.40 -8.26
C TRP A 156 13.56 -4.83 -7.74
N VAL A 157 12.48 -5.58 -7.72
CA VAL A 157 12.46 -6.94 -7.19
C VAL A 157 13.27 -7.89 -8.07
N PHE A 158 13.87 -8.90 -7.45
CA PHE A 158 14.41 -10.05 -8.17
C PHE A 158 13.27 -10.89 -8.73
N SER A 159 13.43 -11.32 -9.96
CA SER A 159 12.59 -12.29 -10.64
C SER A 159 13.40 -13.02 -11.70
N ASP A 160 13.24 -14.32 -11.81
CA ASP A 160 14.01 -15.18 -12.70
C ASP A 160 15.55 -15.05 -12.53
N GLY A 161 16.00 -14.71 -11.30
CA GLY A 161 17.40 -14.55 -10.95
C GLY A 161 18.02 -13.22 -11.33
N LEU A 162 17.24 -12.25 -11.82
CA LEU A 162 17.70 -10.92 -12.22
C LEU A 162 16.87 -9.82 -11.58
N ALA A 163 17.48 -8.69 -11.30
CA ALA A 163 16.80 -7.47 -10.86
C ALA A 163 17.24 -6.27 -11.67
N SER A 164 16.30 -5.39 -12.02
CA SER A 164 16.63 -4.12 -12.67
C SER A 164 17.06 -3.07 -11.64
N VAL A 165 18.08 -2.30 -11.98
CA VAL A 165 18.60 -1.20 -11.18
C VAL A 165 18.83 0.04 -12.03
N ASP A 166 18.73 1.21 -11.41
CA ASP A 166 19.16 2.48 -11.99
C ASP A 166 20.65 2.67 -11.66
N ASP A 167 21.49 2.51 -12.63
CA ASP A 167 22.91 2.84 -12.55
C ASP A 167 23.20 4.11 -13.37
N ASN A 168 23.36 5.22 -12.66
CA ASN A 168 23.63 6.54 -13.25
C ASN A 168 22.61 6.98 -14.33
N GLY A 169 21.32 6.74 -14.08
CA GLY A 169 20.24 7.09 -15.01
C GLY A 169 20.04 6.11 -16.16
N LYS A 170 20.66 4.94 -16.09
CA LYS A 170 20.49 3.86 -17.07
C LYS A 170 20.00 2.59 -16.42
N ILE A 171 19.16 1.86 -17.15
CA ILE A 171 18.67 0.56 -16.71
C ILE A 171 19.77 -0.48 -16.90
N LYS A 172 20.11 -1.17 -15.82
CA LYS A 172 20.92 -2.37 -15.86
C LYS A 172 20.22 -3.51 -15.14
N PHE A 173 20.54 -4.73 -15.50
CA PHE A 173 20.09 -5.89 -14.76
C PHE A 173 21.27 -6.55 -14.07
N ILE A 174 21.08 -6.89 -12.81
CA ILE A 174 22.09 -7.49 -11.95
C ILE A 174 21.72 -8.91 -11.55
N ASP A 175 22.72 -9.74 -11.31
CA ASP A 175 22.57 -11.07 -10.69
C ASP A 175 22.48 -10.96 -9.15
N ALA A 176 22.28 -12.09 -8.49
CA ALA A 176 22.20 -12.18 -7.04
C ALA A 176 23.49 -11.78 -6.29
N LYS A 177 24.62 -11.63 -6.99
CA LYS A 177 25.89 -11.14 -6.44
C LYS A 177 26.07 -9.64 -6.65
N GLY A 178 25.17 -8.99 -7.39
CA GLY A 178 25.26 -7.58 -7.76
C GLY A 178 26.10 -7.31 -9.01
N ASN A 179 26.50 -8.35 -9.78
CA ASN A 179 27.19 -8.16 -11.03
C ASN A 179 26.22 -7.75 -12.14
N VAL A 180 26.60 -6.77 -12.95
CA VAL A 180 25.82 -6.40 -14.12
C VAL A 180 25.86 -7.51 -15.16
N VAL A 181 24.69 -8.04 -15.50
CA VAL A 181 24.52 -9.10 -16.53
C VAL A 181 24.06 -8.51 -17.85
N ILE A 182 23.15 -7.52 -17.79
CA ILE A 182 22.61 -6.87 -18.99
C ILE A 182 22.78 -5.36 -18.86
N ASP A 183 23.36 -4.75 -19.89
CA ASP A 183 23.48 -3.31 -20.06
C ASP A 183 23.04 -2.94 -21.49
N LEU A 184 21.81 -2.47 -21.63
CA LEU A 184 21.24 -2.08 -22.93
C LEU A 184 21.48 -0.62 -23.27
N ASN A 185 22.11 0.14 -22.38
CA ASN A 185 22.28 1.59 -22.50
C ASN A 185 20.96 2.36 -22.67
N ILE A 186 19.87 1.85 -22.08
CA ILE A 186 18.54 2.45 -22.10
C ILE A 186 18.39 3.36 -20.89
N PRO A 187 17.87 4.61 -21.05
CA PRO A 187 17.69 5.51 -19.94
C PRO A 187 16.59 5.01 -18.99
N TYR A 188 16.83 5.14 -17.68
CA TYR A 188 15.84 4.83 -16.64
C TYR A 188 14.69 5.85 -16.69
N ILE A 189 13.44 5.39 -16.57
CA ILE A 189 12.27 6.27 -16.45
C ILE A 189 11.88 6.41 -14.98
N THR A 190 11.96 7.63 -14.46
CA THR A 190 11.48 7.94 -13.11
C THR A 190 9.98 7.75 -13.02
N GLY A 191 9.54 7.02 -11.99
CA GLY A 191 8.10 6.74 -11.76
C GLY A 191 7.52 5.60 -12.60
N ALA A 192 8.29 5.00 -13.52
CA ALA A 192 7.89 3.75 -14.16
C ALA A 192 7.99 2.59 -13.16
N GLU A 193 7.08 1.62 -13.27
CA GLU A 193 7.26 0.33 -12.63
C GLU A 193 8.56 -0.30 -13.09
N GLY A 194 9.23 -1.02 -12.19
CA GLY A 194 10.52 -1.64 -12.53
C GLY A 194 10.38 -2.65 -13.66
N TYR A 195 11.46 -2.81 -14.39
CA TYR A 195 11.53 -3.83 -15.43
C TYR A 195 11.80 -5.18 -14.78
N VAL A 196 10.84 -6.10 -14.88
CA VAL A 196 10.86 -7.38 -14.18
C VAL A 196 10.84 -8.52 -15.19
N PHE A 197 11.74 -9.48 -15.02
CA PHE A 197 11.70 -10.71 -15.78
C PHE A 197 10.55 -11.60 -15.32
N HIS A 198 9.88 -12.22 -16.26
CA HIS A 198 8.84 -13.21 -16.01
C HIS A 198 8.92 -14.29 -17.07
N ASN A 199 9.04 -15.56 -16.65
CA ASN A 199 9.24 -16.71 -17.55
C ASN A 199 10.37 -16.49 -18.59
N GLY A 200 11.49 -15.91 -18.15
CA GLY A 200 12.66 -15.68 -18.99
C GLY A 200 12.60 -14.46 -19.90
N HIS A 201 11.55 -13.65 -19.82
CA HIS A 201 11.34 -12.48 -20.68
C HIS A 201 11.16 -11.21 -19.87
N CYS A 202 11.57 -10.06 -20.39
CA CYS A 202 11.29 -8.76 -19.80
C CYS A 202 10.83 -7.78 -20.88
N VAL A 203 9.72 -7.08 -20.59
CA VAL A 203 9.25 -5.97 -21.43
C VAL A 203 10.10 -4.74 -21.14
N ILE A 204 10.67 -4.14 -22.18
CA ILE A 204 11.51 -2.95 -22.06
C ILE A 204 11.22 -1.97 -23.20
N HIS A 205 11.37 -0.67 -22.93
CA HIS A 205 11.18 0.36 -23.95
C HIS A 205 12.46 0.62 -24.76
N ASN A 206 12.31 1.33 -25.88
CA ASN A 206 13.44 1.84 -26.65
C ASN A 206 14.05 3.12 -26.01
N ASN A 207 15.14 3.63 -26.57
CA ASN A 207 15.80 4.84 -26.08
C ASN A 207 14.93 6.09 -26.13
N LYS A 208 13.93 6.15 -27.03
CA LYS A 208 12.98 7.26 -27.16
C LYS A 208 11.82 7.18 -26.17
N ARG A 209 11.64 6.03 -25.52
CA ARG A 209 10.56 5.74 -24.55
C ARG A 209 9.15 5.76 -25.14
N ASP A 210 9.01 5.52 -26.42
CA ASP A 210 7.75 5.56 -27.16
C ASP A 210 7.29 4.19 -27.67
N LYS A 211 8.17 3.20 -27.65
CA LYS A 211 7.87 1.84 -28.07
C LYS A 211 8.48 0.80 -27.14
N PHE A 212 7.81 -0.31 -27.05
CA PHE A 212 8.18 -1.46 -26.22
C PHE A 212 8.60 -2.65 -27.05
N GLY A 213 9.49 -3.44 -26.48
CA GLY A 213 9.95 -4.70 -27.01
C GLY A 213 10.14 -5.73 -25.90
N LEU A 214 10.61 -6.90 -26.25
CA LEU A 214 10.82 -8.01 -25.34
C LEU A 214 12.26 -8.48 -25.44
N ILE A 215 12.94 -8.64 -24.32
CA ILE A 215 14.30 -9.15 -24.22
C ILE A 215 14.35 -10.48 -23.49
N ASP A 216 15.34 -11.30 -23.82
CA ASP A 216 15.70 -12.51 -23.07
C ASP A 216 16.64 -12.20 -21.89
N LYS A 217 16.96 -13.20 -21.06
CA LYS A 217 17.88 -13.09 -19.91
C LYS A 217 19.34 -12.78 -20.28
N LYS A 218 19.67 -12.76 -21.55
CA LYS A 218 21.00 -12.35 -22.07
C LYS A 218 20.99 -10.92 -22.61
N GLY A 219 19.81 -10.26 -22.62
CA GLY A 219 19.62 -8.92 -23.16
C GLY A 219 19.41 -8.88 -24.68
N ASN A 220 19.19 -10.01 -25.33
CA ASN A 220 18.90 -10.04 -26.75
C ASN A 220 17.43 -9.71 -27.00
N TRP A 221 17.16 -8.89 -28.01
CA TRP A 221 15.80 -8.59 -28.43
C TRP A 221 15.13 -9.82 -29.04
N MET A 222 14.09 -10.31 -28.38
CA MET A 222 13.18 -11.33 -28.91
C MET A 222 12.08 -10.70 -29.77
N LEU A 223 11.54 -9.57 -29.32
CA LEU A 223 10.73 -8.63 -30.09
C LEU A 223 11.40 -7.27 -30.06
N LYS A 224 11.66 -6.70 -31.24
CA LYS A 224 12.20 -5.35 -31.33
C LYS A 224 11.23 -4.34 -30.71
N ALA A 225 11.75 -3.24 -30.17
CA ALA A 225 10.94 -2.20 -29.55
C ALA A 225 10.19 -1.37 -30.62
N GLU A 226 9.12 -1.94 -31.14
CA GLU A 226 8.26 -1.39 -32.19
C GLU A 226 6.78 -1.35 -31.79
N TYR A 227 6.43 -1.92 -30.63
CA TYR A 227 5.06 -2.04 -30.14
C TYR A 227 4.66 -0.84 -29.27
N ASP A 228 3.40 -0.44 -29.32
CA ASP A 228 2.85 0.59 -28.46
C ASP A 228 2.67 0.11 -27.03
N ALA A 229 2.35 -1.19 -26.87
CA ALA A 229 2.28 -1.88 -25.59
C ALA A 229 2.54 -3.38 -25.76
N ILE A 230 3.07 -4.00 -24.72
CA ILE A 230 3.19 -5.46 -24.58
C ILE A 230 2.73 -5.80 -23.17
N SER A 231 1.67 -6.60 -23.06
CA SER A 231 1.12 -7.06 -21.79
C SER A 231 1.30 -8.56 -21.65
N PRO A 232 2.25 -9.01 -20.82
CA PRO A 232 2.42 -10.43 -20.51
C PRO A 232 1.18 -10.96 -19.76
N LYS A 233 0.72 -12.15 -20.12
CA LYS A 233 -0.37 -12.84 -19.45
C LYS A 233 -0.11 -14.35 -19.49
N ASP A 234 0.34 -14.90 -18.37
CA ASP A 234 0.75 -16.29 -18.24
C ASP A 234 1.76 -16.68 -19.34
N SER A 235 1.41 -17.58 -20.25
CA SER A 235 2.23 -18.03 -21.40
C SER A 235 1.92 -17.27 -22.70
N PHE A 236 1.31 -16.09 -22.61
CA PHE A 236 0.90 -15.31 -23.77
C PHE A 236 1.32 -13.85 -23.65
N PHE A 237 1.31 -13.15 -24.78
CA PHE A 237 1.51 -11.70 -24.85
C PHE A 237 0.38 -11.08 -25.65
N VAL A 238 -0.31 -10.11 -25.05
CA VAL A 238 -1.16 -9.19 -25.80
C VAL A 238 -0.28 -8.05 -26.27
N VAL A 239 -0.15 -7.85 -27.56
CA VAL A 239 0.69 -6.82 -28.16
C VAL A 239 -0.14 -5.81 -28.92
N SER A 240 0.20 -4.53 -28.79
CA SER A 240 -0.46 -3.44 -29.50
C SER A 240 0.52 -2.74 -30.44
N LYS A 241 0.10 -2.46 -31.67
CA LYS A 241 0.88 -1.74 -32.68
C LYS A 241 -0.06 -0.98 -33.61
N GLY A 242 0.09 0.37 -33.67
CA GLY A 242 -0.70 1.22 -34.57
C GLY A 242 -2.21 1.19 -34.32
N GLY A 243 -2.64 1.05 -33.05
CA GLY A 243 -4.04 0.97 -32.66
C GLY A 243 -4.68 -0.40 -32.90
N MET A 244 -3.94 -1.38 -33.37
CA MET A 244 -4.38 -2.77 -33.51
C MET A 244 -3.73 -3.64 -32.44
N GLN A 245 -4.40 -4.70 -32.02
CA GLN A 245 -3.87 -5.69 -31.08
C GLN A 245 -3.79 -7.07 -31.69
N SER A 246 -2.90 -7.87 -31.14
CA SER A 246 -2.68 -9.28 -31.47
C SER A 246 -2.33 -10.06 -30.21
N VAL A 247 -2.52 -11.36 -30.23
CA VAL A 247 -2.08 -12.27 -29.18
C VAL A 247 -0.99 -13.17 -29.71
N LEU A 248 0.13 -13.22 -29.00
CA LEU A 248 1.27 -14.09 -29.29
C LEU A 248 1.40 -15.17 -28.21
N THR A 249 1.85 -16.35 -28.58
CA THR A 249 2.29 -17.39 -27.65
C THR A 249 3.60 -16.98 -26.97
N GLU A 250 4.03 -17.71 -25.94
CA GLU A 250 5.37 -17.58 -25.31
C GLU A 250 6.52 -17.69 -26.34
N ASN A 251 6.36 -18.51 -27.37
CA ASN A 251 7.31 -18.64 -28.47
C ASN A 251 7.16 -17.55 -29.56
N LEU A 252 6.41 -16.48 -29.25
CA LEU A 252 6.18 -15.30 -30.09
C LEU A 252 5.48 -15.61 -31.42
N LYS A 253 4.78 -16.73 -31.50
CA LYS A 253 3.93 -17.07 -32.67
C LYS A 253 2.57 -16.42 -32.49
N PRO A 254 2.02 -15.74 -33.53
CA PRO A 254 0.71 -15.14 -33.46
C PRO A 254 -0.38 -16.23 -33.37
N ILE A 255 -1.30 -16.07 -32.39
CA ILE A 255 -2.52 -16.83 -32.26
C ILE A 255 -3.64 -16.12 -33.02
N LEU A 256 -3.75 -14.80 -32.81
CA LEU A 256 -4.67 -13.95 -33.55
C LEU A 256 -3.87 -12.95 -34.38
N PRO A 257 -4.32 -12.62 -35.61
CA PRO A 257 -3.72 -11.55 -36.37
C PRO A 257 -3.93 -10.20 -35.70
N PHE A 258 -3.22 -9.15 -36.12
CA PHE A 258 -3.52 -7.81 -35.70
C PHE A 258 -4.92 -7.39 -36.15
N MET A 259 -5.74 -6.93 -35.20
CA MET A 259 -7.11 -6.50 -35.46
C MET A 259 -7.41 -5.23 -34.64
N GLU A 260 -8.38 -4.44 -35.14
CA GLU A 260 -8.91 -3.27 -34.44
C GLU A 260 -9.89 -3.69 -33.36
N ALA A 261 -9.35 -4.25 -32.26
CA ALA A 261 -10.11 -4.73 -31.13
C ALA A 261 -9.29 -4.58 -29.85
N ASP A 262 -9.96 -4.49 -28.71
CA ASP A 262 -9.36 -4.68 -27.40
C ASP A 262 -9.37 -6.17 -27.05
N LEU A 263 -8.18 -6.76 -26.91
CA LEU A 263 -7.99 -8.17 -26.65
C LEU A 263 -7.75 -8.43 -25.17
N TRP A 264 -8.42 -9.39 -24.61
CA TRP A 264 -8.28 -9.84 -23.24
C TRP A 264 -8.21 -11.35 -23.14
N ILE A 265 -7.23 -11.85 -22.37
CA ILE A 265 -7.10 -13.29 -22.09
C ILE A 265 -7.62 -13.56 -20.69
N SER A 266 -8.55 -14.51 -20.58
CA SER A 266 -9.10 -14.97 -19.29
C SER A 266 -9.36 -16.46 -19.35
N GLY A 267 -8.78 -17.20 -18.40
CA GLY A 267 -8.86 -18.66 -18.37
C GLY A 267 -8.38 -19.28 -19.69
N ASN A 268 -9.23 -20.05 -20.34
CA ASN A 268 -8.92 -20.75 -21.59
C ASN A 268 -9.42 -20.03 -22.84
N SER A 269 -9.69 -18.74 -22.77
CA SER A 269 -10.25 -18.00 -23.90
C SER A 269 -9.62 -16.62 -24.08
N ILE A 270 -9.69 -16.15 -25.34
CA ILE A 270 -9.34 -14.79 -25.73
C ILE A 270 -10.62 -14.09 -26.12
N THR A 271 -10.91 -12.96 -25.51
CA THR A 271 -12.05 -12.11 -25.86
C THR A 271 -11.56 -10.90 -26.62
N ALA A 272 -12.20 -10.62 -27.75
CA ALA A 272 -11.98 -9.45 -28.58
C ALA A 272 -13.21 -8.56 -28.56
N THR A 273 -13.07 -7.33 -28.03
CA THR A 273 -14.10 -6.29 -28.10
C THR A 273 -13.81 -5.42 -29.34
N MET A 274 -14.62 -5.62 -30.38
CA MET A 274 -14.46 -4.90 -31.64
C MET A 274 -15.01 -3.48 -31.56
N LYS A 275 -14.56 -2.58 -32.43
CA LYS A 275 -15.04 -1.19 -32.48
C LYS A 275 -16.52 -1.05 -32.86
N ASP A 276 -17.08 -2.03 -33.56
CA ASP A 276 -18.49 -2.10 -33.93
C ASP A 276 -19.40 -2.67 -32.83
N HIS A 277 -18.88 -2.80 -31.60
CA HIS A 277 -19.54 -3.40 -30.46
C HIS A 277 -19.78 -4.91 -30.59
N THR A 278 -19.18 -5.58 -31.56
CA THR A 278 -19.15 -7.02 -31.61
C THR A 278 -18.16 -7.55 -30.61
N LEU A 279 -18.56 -8.54 -29.85
CA LEU A 279 -17.69 -9.27 -28.92
C LEU A 279 -17.47 -10.65 -29.48
N ARG A 280 -16.20 -11.00 -29.72
CA ARG A 280 -15.80 -12.29 -30.24
C ARG A 280 -15.00 -13.05 -29.20
N LYS A 281 -15.34 -14.33 -29.04
CA LYS A 281 -14.61 -15.22 -28.13
C LYS A 281 -13.86 -16.28 -28.96
N TYR A 282 -12.56 -16.38 -28.68
CA TYR A 282 -11.69 -17.38 -29.32
C TYR A 282 -11.12 -18.32 -28.27
N ASN A 283 -10.82 -19.57 -28.66
CA ASN A 283 -9.99 -20.43 -27.83
C ASN A 283 -8.52 -20.04 -27.92
N LEU A 284 -7.64 -20.65 -27.10
CA LEU A 284 -6.21 -20.38 -27.09
C LEU A 284 -5.46 -20.89 -28.34
N GLN A 285 -6.15 -21.55 -29.27
CA GLN A 285 -5.67 -21.93 -30.60
C GLN A 285 -6.02 -20.87 -31.67
N GLY A 286 -6.83 -19.86 -31.31
CA GLY A 286 -7.27 -18.78 -32.20
C GLY A 286 -8.52 -19.13 -33.01
N GLU A 287 -9.22 -20.21 -32.66
CA GLU A 287 -10.47 -20.58 -33.31
C GLU A 287 -11.64 -19.81 -32.66
N LEU A 288 -12.52 -19.26 -33.49
CA LEU A 288 -13.70 -18.54 -33.03
C LEU A 288 -14.69 -19.52 -32.36
N ILE A 289 -15.03 -19.25 -31.10
CA ILE A 289 -15.98 -20.03 -30.32
C ILE A 289 -17.37 -19.39 -30.40
N ASP A 290 -17.41 -18.04 -30.26
CA ASP A 290 -18.67 -17.31 -30.16
C ASP A 290 -18.51 -15.88 -30.72
N ASP A 291 -19.61 -15.34 -31.22
CA ASP A 291 -19.68 -14.00 -31.83
C ASP A 291 -21.07 -13.39 -31.52
N PHE A 292 -21.13 -12.31 -30.81
CA PHE A 292 -22.38 -11.62 -30.47
C PHE A 292 -22.25 -10.11 -30.38
N LEU A 293 -23.32 -9.41 -30.78
CA LEU A 293 -23.42 -7.97 -30.72
C LEU A 293 -23.80 -7.54 -29.29
N ILE A 294 -23.02 -6.62 -28.72
CA ILE A 294 -23.31 -6.02 -27.41
C ILE A 294 -23.83 -4.61 -27.65
N SER A 295 -25.02 -4.32 -27.14
CA SER A 295 -25.58 -2.98 -27.12
C SER A 295 -25.88 -2.55 -25.69
N ASN A 296 -25.66 -1.28 -25.38
CA ASN A 296 -25.96 -0.66 -24.07
C ASN A 296 -25.28 -1.37 -22.89
N VAL A 297 -24.01 -1.72 -23.05
CA VAL A 297 -23.20 -2.32 -21.98
C VAL A 297 -22.39 -1.24 -21.28
N ASP A 298 -22.61 -1.04 -19.98
CA ASP A 298 -21.85 -0.09 -19.17
C ASP A 298 -20.45 -0.59 -18.87
N ARG A 299 -20.35 -1.88 -18.57
CA ARG A 299 -19.10 -2.49 -18.11
C ARG A 299 -19.05 -3.97 -18.49
N LEU A 300 -17.95 -4.36 -19.10
CA LEU A 300 -17.59 -5.76 -19.29
C LEU A 300 -16.73 -6.19 -18.10
N LEU A 301 -17.09 -7.33 -17.53
CA LEU A 301 -16.32 -8.00 -16.49
C LEU A 301 -15.79 -9.29 -17.07
N TYR A 302 -14.46 -9.37 -17.13
CA TYR A 302 -13.75 -10.58 -17.58
C TYR A 302 -13.26 -11.32 -16.35
N ASP A 303 -14.03 -12.29 -15.91
CA ASP A 303 -13.68 -13.13 -14.77
C ASP A 303 -13.84 -14.60 -15.18
N THR A 304 -12.75 -15.35 -15.13
CA THR A 304 -12.71 -16.76 -15.56
C THR A 304 -13.02 -16.96 -17.04
N ASP A 305 -13.63 -18.08 -17.40
CA ASP A 305 -14.06 -18.42 -18.78
C ASP A 305 -15.40 -17.79 -19.15
N GLU A 306 -16.06 -17.11 -18.22
CA GLU A 306 -17.35 -16.47 -18.43
C GLU A 306 -17.19 -14.99 -18.67
N ILE A 307 -17.90 -14.45 -19.67
CA ILE A 307 -18.04 -13.03 -19.90
C ILE A 307 -19.25 -12.55 -19.11
N ARG A 308 -18.99 -11.67 -18.14
CA ARG A 308 -20.04 -10.99 -17.39
C ARG A 308 -20.12 -9.56 -17.86
N TYR A 309 -21.32 -9.04 -18.05
CA TYR A 309 -21.58 -7.65 -18.39
C TYR A 309 -22.68 -7.07 -17.52
N THR A 310 -22.58 -5.80 -17.22
CA THR A 310 -23.65 -5.02 -16.61
C THR A 310 -24.31 -4.18 -17.70
N CYS A 311 -25.62 -4.32 -17.88
CA CYS A 311 -26.42 -3.38 -18.66
C CYS A 311 -27.12 -2.42 -17.72
N LEU A 312 -27.19 -1.14 -18.07
CA LEU A 312 -28.24 -0.28 -17.56
C LEU A 312 -29.56 -0.82 -18.11
N LEU A 313 -30.22 -1.64 -17.30
CA LEU A 313 -31.63 -1.88 -17.49
C LEU A 313 -32.35 -0.54 -17.25
N TYR A 314 -32.57 0.23 -18.31
CA TYR A 314 -33.71 1.10 -18.32
C TYR A 314 -34.91 0.14 -18.20
N THR A 315 -35.46 0.04 -17.00
CA THR A 315 -36.78 -0.52 -16.83
C THR A 315 -37.72 0.35 -17.68
N SER A 316 -38.04 -0.15 -18.87
CA SER A 316 -39.26 0.31 -19.50
C SER A 316 -40.37 0.12 -18.47
N PRO A 317 -41.20 1.12 -18.20
CA PRO A 317 -42.27 1.00 -17.22
C PRO A 317 -43.02 -0.31 -17.47
N SER A 318 -43.13 -1.12 -16.43
CA SER A 318 -43.85 -2.40 -16.51
C SER A 318 -45.22 -2.14 -17.13
N PRO A 319 -45.69 -2.99 -18.07
CA PRO A 319 -47.05 -2.84 -18.61
C PRO A 319 -48.15 -2.87 -17.54
N ARG A 320 -47.81 -3.16 -16.27
CA ARG A 320 -48.72 -3.14 -15.14
C ARG A 320 -48.95 -1.74 -14.54
N ASP A 321 -48.12 -0.76 -14.84
CA ASP A 321 -48.26 0.59 -14.27
C ASP A 321 -49.15 1.51 -15.14
N GLY A 322 -49.76 1.00 -16.19
CA GLY A 322 -50.69 1.70 -17.07
C GLY A 322 -52.18 1.28 -17.00
N ALA A 323 -52.55 0.47 -16.00
CA ALA A 323 -53.92 0.01 -15.83
C ALA A 323 -54.50 0.48 -14.50
N THR A 324 -54.88 1.73 -14.44
CA THR A 324 -55.96 2.28 -13.59
C THR A 324 -56.81 3.22 -14.41
#